data_5fda48a4eb805947fe31b46db3b7aee5
#
_entry.id   5fda48a4eb805947fe31b46db3b7aee5
#
_cell.length_a   1.000
_cell.length_b   1.000
_cell.length_c   1.000
_cell.angle_alpha   90.00
_cell.angle_beta   90.00
_cell.angle_gamma   90.00
#
_symmetry.space_group_name_H-M   'P 1'
#
loop_
_entity.id
_entity.type
_entity.pdbx_description
1 polymer ?
#
loop_
_entity_poly.entity_id
_entity_poly.type
_entity_poly.pdbx_seq_one_letter_code
_entity_poly.pdbx_strand_id
1 'polypeptide(L)'
;MTIKEITALRRAGRLDEALQAAENEFSLNANNFTAGSLFWCLNDICKQETEQETIQPLYERMNSLYEDFCSGDEYMPKSLNAIERRLDPISKELKEASVKAKKGALTDDVIQRCHALLENGDLNNNLYRDFGWLIFYNLKNTPVNDPTKRKQLLHYYLELELPRPELLHSLILSEAVKVEKNTPLQFRIRDFMKLWGWDNIRPEDWEQFQSDNGNTVTSLVEKLISVYAKEVKTDNVKSPDEFNALVDEALTKFPNNQNMPLYKAIVLMSLGKKDEALEYYKDLILKSPSKCYLWNQSSDLVESVDLKIALLCKAISVERDESFIGGCRLNLAKVLIDKGMLTNAKYELDKYRGFYETQGWGLKQEYNDIVNQIPQDTQAEDNRKLYDEYIPQAEEFIYSVLPSQLAIKIDDKLIDDRNRPGRKFTQWELRTKNGIVRLKKPNKFGLNNRMRNGTIFDIKLYNERVVWIKSSEQNPLQQNWIKKQEGIVRLRVDRNGKTYAILDKTYVGEKLLRDVADGQNVKIVAISQEDGRWSAISIAKL
;
A
#
# COMPACT_ATOMS: atom_id res chain seq x y z
N MET A 1 -53.00 12.18 -42.98
CA MET A 1 -51.72 11.40 -43.23
C MET A 1 -51.55 10.44 -42.07
N THR A 2 -51.07 9.24 -42.33
CA THR A 2 -50.88 8.27 -41.23
C THR A 2 -49.61 8.57 -40.41
N ILE A 3 -49.56 8.15 -39.15
CA ILE A 3 -48.38 8.30 -38.28
C ILE A 3 -47.12 7.67 -38.90
N LYS A 4 -47.30 6.58 -39.67
CA LYS A 4 -46.18 5.92 -40.38
C LYS A 4 -45.59 6.85 -41.49
N GLU A 5 -46.43 7.54 -42.22
CA GLU A 5 -46.02 8.48 -43.25
C GLU A 5 -45.33 9.72 -42.62
N ILE A 6 -45.86 10.23 -41.52
CA ILE A 6 -45.21 11.31 -40.75
C ILE A 6 -43.83 10.87 -40.26
N THR A 7 -43.70 9.66 -39.74
CA THR A 7 -42.41 9.09 -39.30
C THR A 7 -41.44 8.95 -40.48
N ALA A 8 -41.95 8.59 -41.66
CA ALA A 8 -41.12 8.52 -42.88
C ALA A 8 -40.59 9.89 -43.33
N LEU A 9 -41.42 10.94 -43.26
CA LEU A 9 -41.01 12.31 -43.54
C LEU A 9 -39.92 12.79 -42.56
N ARG A 10 -40.13 12.54 -41.27
CA ARG A 10 -39.09 12.86 -40.24
C ARG A 10 -37.76 12.22 -40.56
N ARG A 11 -37.77 10.90 -40.84
CA ARG A 11 -36.52 10.13 -41.16
C ARG A 11 -35.88 10.63 -42.48
N ALA A 12 -36.67 11.19 -43.42
CA ALA A 12 -36.18 11.76 -44.64
C ALA A 12 -35.64 13.20 -44.47
N GLY A 13 -35.70 13.77 -43.25
CA GLY A 13 -35.29 15.14 -42.97
C GLY A 13 -36.24 16.23 -43.43
N ARG A 14 -37.46 15.85 -43.88
CA ARG A 14 -38.53 16.78 -44.34
C ARG A 14 -39.37 17.22 -43.14
N LEU A 15 -38.73 17.99 -42.22
CA LEU A 15 -39.30 18.25 -40.89
C LEU A 15 -40.49 19.19 -40.94
N ASP A 16 -40.51 20.19 -41.81
CA ASP A 16 -41.65 21.11 -41.93
C ASP A 16 -42.92 20.40 -42.40
N GLU A 17 -42.77 19.54 -43.39
CA GLU A 17 -43.91 18.75 -43.90
C GLU A 17 -44.38 17.71 -42.86
N ALA A 18 -43.45 17.12 -42.13
CA ALA A 18 -43.77 16.19 -41.04
C ALA A 18 -44.53 16.90 -39.90
N LEU A 19 -44.07 18.11 -39.52
CA LEU A 19 -44.71 18.91 -38.48
C LEU A 19 -46.14 19.30 -38.88
N GLN A 20 -46.33 19.87 -40.10
CA GLN A 20 -47.65 20.26 -40.59
C GLN A 20 -48.61 19.06 -40.64
N ALA A 21 -48.12 17.91 -41.08
CA ALA A 21 -48.91 16.68 -41.10
C ALA A 21 -49.28 16.18 -39.68
N ALA A 22 -48.32 16.27 -38.75
CA ALA A 22 -48.55 15.85 -37.36
C ALA A 22 -49.52 16.77 -36.62
N GLU A 23 -49.45 18.10 -36.88
CA GLU A 23 -50.40 19.08 -36.33
C GLU A 23 -51.81 18.85 -36.85
N ASN A 24 -51.98 18.58 -38.14
CA ASN A 24 -53.26 18.27 -38.74
C ASN A 24 -53.88 17.01 -38.15
N GLU A 25 -53.09 15.94 -38.01
CA GLU A 25 -53.58 14.68 -37.40
C GLU A 25 -53.93 14.83 -35.91
N PHE A 26 -53.11 15.58 -35.15
CA PHE A 26 -53.39 15.85 -33.74
C PHE A 26 -54.64 16.72 -33.57
N SER A 27 -54.87 17.72 -34.43
CA SER A 27 -56.08 18.59 -34.42
C SER A 27 -57.35 17.83 -34.76
N LEU A 28 -57.28 16.80 -35.62
CA LEU A 28 -58.38 15.97 -36.00
C LEU A 28 -58.72 14.89 -34.94
N ASN A 29 -57.71 14.39 -34.27
CA ASN A 29 -57.88 13.31 -33.29
C ASN A 29 -56.79 13.36 -32.23
N ALA A 30 -56.97 14.18 -31.20
CA ALA A 30 -56.02 14.32 -30.09
C ALA A 30 -56.02 13.08 -29.20
N ASN A 31 -54.94 12.29 -29.25
CA ASN A 31 -54.69 11.13 -28.42
C ASN A 31 -53.18 10.90 -28.23
N ASN A 32 -52.80 9.92 -27.43
CA ASN A 32 -51.39 9.64 -27.12
C ASN A 32 -50.51 9.32 -28.35
N PHE A 33 -51.09 8.70 -29.41
CA PHE A 33 -50.34 8.36 -30.63
C PHE A 33 -50.07 9.58 -31.51
N THR A 34 -51.09 10.44 -31.70
CA THR A 34 -50.96 11.65 -32.50
C THR A 34 -50.16 12.72 -31.76
N ALA A 35 -50.32 12.86 -30.43
CA ALA A 35 -49.51 13.69 -29.57
C ALA A 35 -48.04 13.25 -29.60
N GLY A 36 -47.79 11.94 -29.51
CA GLY A 36 -46.45 11.39 -29.59
C GLY A 36 -45.78 11.63 -30.95
N SER A 37 -46.54 11.54 -32.05
CA SER A 37 -46.06 11.84 -33.38
C SER A 37 -45.63 13.32 -33.49
N LEU A 38 -46.48 14.24 -32.98
CA LEU A 38 -46.21 15.66 -32.95
C LEU A 38 -45.01 16.01 -32.06
N PHE A 39 -44.93 15.42 -30.84
CA PHE A 39 -43.79 15.58 -29.94
C PHE A 39 -42.47 15.28 -30.64
N TRP A 40 -42.38 14.14 -31.31
CA TRP A 40 -41.15 13.75 -31.98
C TRP A 40 -40.79 14.60 -33.20
N CYS A 41 -41.80 15.20 -33.90
CA CYS A 41 -41.51 16.22 -34.93
C CYS A 41 -40.89 17.45 -34.32
N LEU A 42 -41.49 18.00 -33.25
CA LEU A 42 -40.95 19.16 -32.53
C LEU A 42 -39.55 18.89 -31.98
N ASN A 43 -39.32 17.70 -31.40
CA ASN A 43 -38.00 17.31 -30.88
C ASN A 43 -36.91 17.28 -31.98
N ASP A 44 -37.24 16.79 -33.19
CA ASP A 44 -36.27 16.74 -34.28
C ASP A 44 -36.00 18.13 -34.85
N ILE A 45 -36.95 19.05 -34.83
CA ILE A 45 -36.75 20.48 -35.14
C ILE A 45 -35.88 21.11 -34.08
N CYS A 46 -36.18 20.95 -32.79
CA CYS A 46 -35.36 21.47 -31.70
C CYS A 46 -33.89 21.02 -31.80
N LYS A 47 -33.61 19.80 -32.30
CA LYS A 47 -32.21 19.34 -32.49
C LYS A 47 -31.45 20.12 -33.56
N GLN A 48 -32.14 20.62 -34.58
CA GLN A 48 -31.51 21.40 -35.67
C GLN A 48 -31.38 22.90 -35.36
N GLU A 49 -32.29 23.42 -34.53
CA GLU A 49 -32.27 24.82 -34.12
C GLU A 49 -31.09 25.14 -33.20
N THR A 50 -30.59 26.36 -33.30
CA THR A 50 -29.49 26.86 -32.44
C THR A 50 -29.92 28.03 -31.57
N GLU A 51 -30.95 28.74 -31.95
CA GLU A 51 -31.42 29.94 -31.27
C GLU A 51 -32.41 29.58 -30.17
N GLN A 52 -32.14 30.06 -28.95
CA GLN A 52 -32.96 29.75 -27.77
C GLN A 52 -34.39 30.30 -27.91
N GLU A 53 -34.53 31.49 -28.49
CA GLU A 53 -35.85 32.10 -28.73
C GLU A 53 -36.78 31.24 -29.60
N THR A 54 -36.21 30.50 -30.55
CA THR A 54 -36.97 29.56 -31.41
C THR A 54 -37.25 28.23 -30.68
N ILE A 55 -36.34 27.76 -29.86
CA ILE A 55 -36.44 26.46 -29.14
C ILE A 55 -37.46 26.56 -27.99
N GLN A 56 -37.50 27.69 -27.27
CA GLN A 56 -38.33 27.85 -26.07
C GLN A 56 -39.84 27.52 -26.32
N PRO A 57 -40.51 28.11 -27.30
CA PRO A 57 -41.94 27.82 -27.56
C PRO A 57 -42.15 26.38 -28.01
N LEU A 58 -41.20 25.76 -28.72
CA LEU A 58 -41.30 24.35 -29.12
C LEU A 58 -41.18 23.43 -27.90
N TYR A 59 -40.30 23.74 -26.97
CA TYR A 59 -40.14 23.04 -25.72
C TYR A 59 -41.39 23.09 -24.84
N GLU A 60 -41.95 24.28 -24.67
CA GLU A 60 -43.18 24.45 -23.90
C GLU A 60 -44.34 23.62 -24.49
N ARG A 61 -44.47 23.59 -25.81
CA ARG A 61 -45.45 22.76 -26.49
C ARG A 61 -45.18 21.25 -26.33
N MET A 62 -43.91 20.85 -26.42
CA MET A 62 -43.53 19.45 -26.17
C MET A 62 -43.85 19.01 -24.75
N ASN A 63 -43.61 19.87 -23.75
CA ASN A 63 -43.91 19.58 -22.36
C ASN A 63 -45.40 19.41 -22.14
N SER A 64 -46.25 20.29 -22.66
CA SER A 64 -47.70 20.15 -22.61
C SER A 64 -48.19 18.85 -23.27
N LEU A 65 -47.65 18.49 -24.45
CA LEU A 65 -48.02 17.22 -25.11
C LEU A 65 -47.63 15.99 -24.24
N TYR A 66 -46.49 16.04 -23.56
CA TYR A 66 -46.06 14.99 -22.67
C TYR A 66 -46.98 14.87 -21.45
N GLU A 67 -47.22 15.97 -20.73
CA GLU A 67 -48.03 16.01 -19.53
C GLU A 67 -49.48 15.57 -19.80
N ASP A 68 -50.09 16.11 -20.89
CA ASP A 68 -51.51 15.91 -21.19
C ASP A 68 -51.82 14.54 -21.82
N PHE A 69 -50.89 13.97 -22.62
CA PHE A 69 -51.21 12.81 -23.45
C PHE A 69 -50.22 11.65 -23.35
N CYS A 70 -48.96 11.89 -22.95
CA CYS A 70 -47.84 10.94 -23.09
C CYS A 70 -47.08 10.67 -21.80
N SER A 71 -47.60 10.96 -20.63
CA SER A 71 -46.93 10.87 -19.34
C SER A 71 -46.36 9.48 -18.97
N GLY A 72 -46.76 8.41 -19.70
CA GLY A 72 -46.24 7.06 -19.56
C GLY A 72 -45.07 6.71 -20.48
N ASP A 73 -44.60 7.64 -21.33
CA ASP A 73 -43.46 7.39 -22.24
C ASP A 73 -42.11 7.53 -21.50
N GLU A 74 -41.24 6.53 -21.64
CA GLU A 74 -39.91 6.50 -20.96
C GLU A 74 -38.83 7.35 -21.65
N TYR A 75 -39.03 7.73 -22.92
CA TYR A 75 -38.03 8.42 -23.75
C TYR A 75 -38.27 9.92 -23.85
N MET A 76 -39.54 10.34 -23.81
CA MET A 76 -39.89 11.77 -23.92
C MET A 76 -39.27 12.63 -22.80
N PRO A 77 -39.28 12.22 -21.52
CA PRO A 77 -38.60 12.99 -20.46
C PRO A 77 -37.12 13.19 -20.73
N LYS A 78 -36.43 12.19 -21.29
CA LYS A 78 -35.01 12.31 -21.65
C LYS A 78 -34.78 13.37 -22.73
N SER A 79 -35.71 13.47 -23.69
CA SER A 79 -35.64 14.47 -24.74
C SER A 79 -35.96 15.87 -24.21
N LEU A 80 -36.97 16.03 -23.37
CA LEU A 80 -37.29 17.30 -22.70
C LEU A 80 -36.10 17.79 -21.87
N ASN A 81 -35.54 16.95 -21.00
CA ASN A 81 -34.37 17.30 -20.22
C ASN A 81 -33.17 17.73 -21.08
N ALA A 82 -32.98 17.09 -22.25
CA ALA A 82 -31.89 17.46 -23.15
C ALA A 82 -32.10 18.85 -23.78
N ILE A 83 -33.33 19.26 -24.07
CA ILE A 83 -33.68 20.57 -24.61
C ILE A 83 -33.62 21.63 -23.50
N GLU A 84 -34.17 21.35 -22.33
CA GLU A 84 -34.14 22.20 -21.15
C GLU A 84 -32.70 22.62 -20.80
N ARG A 85 -31.77 21.65 -20.78
CA ARG A 85 -30.33 21.94 -20.61
C ARG A 85 -29.76 22.91 -21.67
N ARG A 86 -30.30 22.93 -22.87
CA ARG A 86 -29.85 23.88 -23.93
C ARG A 86 -30.47 25.25 -23.77
N LEU A 87 -31.63 25.35 -23.14
CA LEU A 87 -32.33 26.60 -22.86
C LEU A 87 -31.76 27.35 -21.66
N ASP A 88 -31.10 26.62 -20.74
CA ASP A 88 -30.50 27.21 -19.57
C ASP A 88 -29.35 28.16 -19.93
N PRO A 89 -29.38 29.43 -19.47
CA PRO A 89 -28.38 30.47 -19.84
C PRO A 89 -26.96 30.05 -19.50
N ILE A 90 -26.74 29.33 -18.38
CA ILE A 90 -25.39 28.90 -17.96
C ILE A 90 -24.85 27.69 -18.75
N SER A 91 -25.73 26.95 -19.46
CA SER A 91 -25.34 25.71 -20.16
C SER A 91 -24.27 25.95 -21.23
N LYS A 92 -24.36 27.05 -21.97
CA LYS A 92 -23.37 27.41 -22.99
C LYS A 92 -22.02 27.73 -22.36
N GLU A 93 -22.03 28.53 -21.29
CA GLU A 93 -20.81 28.87 -20.54
C GLU A 93 -20.13 27.64 -19.95
N LEU A 94 -20.90 26.71 -19.37
CA LEU A 94 -20.40 25.43 -18.84
C LEU A 94 -19.71 24.59 -19.92
N LYS A 95 -20.30 24.52 -21.13
CA LYS A 95 -19.70 23.76 -22.24
C LYS A 95 -18.40 24.40 -22.70
N GLU A 96 -18.38 25.73 -22.89
CA GLU A 96 -17.17 26.44 -23.28
C GLU A 96 -16.06 26.35 -22.25
N ALA A 97 -16.40 26.51 -20.95
CA ALA A 97 -15.49 26.34 -19.85
C ALA A 97 -14.93 24.90 -19.78
N SER A 98 -15.78 23.89 -19.98
CA SER A 98 -15.35 22.49 -20.00
C SER A 98 -14.36 22.20 -21.14
N VAL A 99 -14.58 22.79 -22.34
CA VAL A 99 -13.63 22.67 -23.45
C VAL A 99 -12.28 23.31 -23.12
N LYS A 100 -12.27 24.48 -22.48
CA LYS A 100 -11.05 25.16 -22.02
C LYS A 100 -10.34 24.37 -20.95
N ALA A 101 -11.08 23.88 -19.94
CA ALA A 101 -10.54 23.11 -18.83
C ALA A 101 -9.94 21.76 -19.29
N LYS A 102 -10.55 21.06 -20.25
CA LYS A 102 -9.98 19.87 -20.89
C LYS A 102 -8.61 20.12 -21.53
N LYS A 103 -8.34 21.34 -21.97
CA LYS A 103 -7.06 21.77 -22.55
C LYS A 103 -6.06 22.31 -21.51
N GLY A 104 -6.38 22.20 -20.21
CA GLY A 104 -5.50 22.60 -19.12
C GLY A 104 -5.73 24.01 -18.57
N ALA A 105 -6.72 24.76 -19.06
CA ALA A 105 -7.05 26.07 -18.50
C ALA A 105 -7.80 25.94 -17.17
N LEU A 106 -7.65 26.95 -16.30
CA LEU A 106 -8.51 27.14 -15.14
C LEU A 106 -9.69 28.03 -15.54
N THR A 107 -10.88 27.73 -15.03
CA THR A 107 -12.14 28.42 -15.35
C THR A 107 -12.88 28.78 -14.07
N ASP A 108 -12.18 29.48 -13.17
CA ASP A 108 -12.65 29.79 -11.81
C ASP A 108 -13.88 30.70 -11.81
N ASP A 109 -13.99 31.60 -12.78
CA ASP A 109 -15.12 32.50 -12.96
C ASP A 109 -16.43 31.75 -13.20
N VAL A 110 -16.41 30.75 -14.07
CA VAL A 110 -17.60 29.92 -14.37
C VAL A 110 -17.91 29.00 -13.19
N ILE A 111 -16.89 28.43 -12.53
CA ILE A 111 -17.09 27.59 -11.33
C ILE A 111 -17.76 28.39 -10.22
N GLN A 112 -17.27 29.59 -9.91
CA GLN A 112 -17.85 30.44 -8.87
C GLN A 112 -19.30 30.84 -9.18
N ARG A 113 -19.59 31.16 -10.46
CA ARG A 113 -20.93 31.46 -10.88
C ARG A 113 -21.88 30.26 -10.74
N CYS A 114 -21.48 29.08 -11.22
CA CYS A 114 -22.29 27.88 -11.08
C CYS A 114 -22.52 27.52 -9.62
N HIS A 115 -21.50 27.68 -8.77
CA HIS A 115 -21.64 27.43 -7.33
C HIS A 115 -22.60 28.43 -6.68
N ALA A 116 -22.52 29.72 -7.00
CA ALA A 116 -23.47 30.71 -6.51
C ALA A 116 -24.93 30.42 -6.93
N LEU A 117 -25.13 29.96 -8.16
CA LEU A 117 -26.45 29.50 -8.61
C LEU A 117 -26.92 28.25 -7.84
N LEU A 118 -26.01 27.32 -7.55
CA LEU A 118 -26.31 26.12 -6.74
C LEU A 118 -26.74 26.49 -5.31
N GLU A 119 -25.99 27.38 -4.63
CA GLU A 119 -26.29 27.85 -3.29
C GLU A 119 -27.65 28.56 -3.20
N ASN A 120 -28.03 29.30 -4.25
CA ASN A 120 -29.31 29.98 -4.33
C ASN A 120 -30.47 29.05 -4.75
N GLY A 121 -30.19 27.82 -5.16
CA GLY A 121 -31.20 26.90 -5.69
C GLY A 121 -31.61 27.20 -7.15
N ASP A 122 -30.86 28.05 -7.85
CA ASP A 122 -31.17 28.52 -9.22
C ASP A 122 -30.46 27.66 -10.28
N LEU A 123 -29.51 26.80 -9.91
CA LEU A 123 -28.83 25.91 -10.86
C LEU A 123 -29.75 24.73 -11.21
N ASN A 124 -30.07 24.57 -12.50
CA ASN A 124 -30.86 23.46 -12.98
C ASN A 124 -30.17 22.09 -12.69
N ASN A 125 -30.90 21.16 -12.07
CA ASN A 125 -30.40 19.83 -11.69
C ASN A 125 -29.84 19.05 -12.88
N ASN A 126 -30.39 19.26 -14.09
CA ASN A 126 -29.89 18.67 -15.34
C ASN A 126 -28.45 19.09 -15.69
N LEU A 127 -27.93 20.16 -15.09
CA LEU A 127 -26.57 20.67 -15.28
C LEU A 127 -25.60 20.20 -14.20
N TYR A 128 -26.05 19.58 -13.11
CA TYR A 128 -25.17 19.14 -12.02
C TYR A 128 -24.03 18.24 -12.50
N ARG A 129 -24.33 17.33 -13.43
CA ARG A 129 -23.30 16.45 -13.98
C ARG A 129 -22.28 17.22 -14.83
N ASP A 130 -22.70 18.19 -15.63
CA ASP A 130 -21.79 19.03 -16.44
C ASP A 130 -20.93 19.90 -15.54
N PHE A 131 -21.49 20.45 -14.47
CA PHE A 131 -20.75 21.20 -13.46
C PHE A 131 -19.76 20.31 -12.71
N GLY A 132 -20.14 19.11 -12.31
CA GLY A 132 -19.26 18.13 -11.68
C GLY A 132 -18.05 17.77 -12.57
N TRP A 133 -18.24 17.61 -13.88
CA TRP A 133 -17.15 17.42 -14.83
C TRP A 133 -16.24 18.65 -14.93
N LEU A 134 -16.80 19.86 -14.90
CA LEU A 134 -16.00 21.08 -14.90
C LEU A 134 -15.14 21.18 -13.64
N ILE A 135 -15.70 20.85 -12.46
CA ILE A 135 -14.96 20.78 -11.20
C ILE A 135 -13.82 19.76 -11.32
N PHE A 136 -14.07 18.57 -11.85
CA PHE A 136 -13.03 17.54 -12.02
C PHE A 136 -11.87 18.04 -12.91
N TYR A 137 -12.14 18.66 -14.05
CA TYR A 137 -11.06 19.18 -14.91
C TYR A 137 -10.26 20.29 -14.22
N ASN A 138 -10.93 21.17 -13.47
CA ASN A 138 -10.24 22.20 -12.70
C ASN A 138 -9.41 21.61 -11.54
N LEU A 139 -9.89 20.59 -10.83
CA LEU A 139 -9.11 19.84 -9.85
C LEU A 139 -7.83 19.27 -10.45
N LYS A 140 -7.95 18.64 -11.63
CA LYS A 140 -6.81 18.07 -12.35
C LYS A 140 -5.79 19.14 -12.79
N ASN A 141 -6.25 20.33 -13.16
CA ASN A 141 -5.41 21.43 -13.62
C ASN A 141 -4.84 22.29 -12.47
N THR A 142 -5.47 22.25 -11.29
CA THR A 142 -5.00 22.98 -10.11
C THR A 142 -3.71 22.36 -9.60
N PRO A 143 -2.62 23.13 -9.40
CA PRO A 143 -1.36 22.63 -8.89
C PRO A 143 -1.52 21.88 -7.57
N VAL A 144 -0.71 20.84 -7.37
CA VAL A 144 -0.77 19.99 -6.15
C VAL A 144 -0.41 20.79 -4.89
N ASN A 145 0.41 21.82 -5.03
CA ASN A 145 0.82 22.71 -3.94
C ASN A 145 -0.21 23.84 -3.63
N ASP A 146 -1.38 23.81 -4.26
CA ASP A 146 -2.52 24.66 -3.89
C ASP A 146 -3.64 23.81 -3.23
N PRO A 147 -3.47 23.41 -1.98
CA PRO A 147 -4.44 22.57 -1.27
C PRO A 147 -5.74 23.32 -0.96
N THR A 148 -5.67 24.64 -0.80
CA THR A 148 -6.84 25.46 -0.47
C THR A 148 -7.85 25.45 -1.62
N LYS A 149 -7.39 25.71 -2.82
CA LYS A 149 -8.25 25.69 -4.02
C LYS A 149 -8.76 24.27 -4.30
N ARG A 150 -7.90 23.25 -4.19
CA ARG A 150 -8.32 21.87 -4.39
C ARG A 150 -9.39 21.42 -3.39
N LYS A 151 -9.24 21.80 -2.12
CA LYS A 151 -10.23 21.54 -1.08
C LYS A 151 -11.56 22.22 -1.36
N GLN A 152 -11.53 23.49 -1.81
CA GLN A 152 -12.73 24.23 -2.20
C GLN A 152 -13.48 23.54 -3.33
N LEU A 153 -12.78 23.12 -4.39
CA LEU A 153 -13.38 22.39 -5.51
C LEU A 153 -13.99 21.05 -5.11
N LEU A 154 -13.33 20.32 -4.20
CA LEU A 154 -13.88 19.08 -3.63
C LEU A 154 -15.15 19.35 -2.81
N HIS A 155 -15.21 20.47 -2.08
CA HIS A 155 -16.39 20.87 -1.34
C HIS A 155 -17.58 21.17 -2.28
N TYR A 156 -17.38 21.97 -3.30
CA TYR A 156 -18.41 22.25 -4.30
C TYR A 156 -18.95 20.99 -4.96
N TYR A 157 -18.08 20.01 -5.23
CA TYR A 157 -18.52 18.73 -5.77
C TYR A 157 -19.42 17.95 -4.81
N LEU A 158 -19.14 17.98 -3.51
CA LEU A 158 -19.92 17.25 -2.50
C LEU A 158 -21.34 17.80 -2.32
N GLU A 159 -21.62 19.01 -2.77
CA GLU A 159 -22.94 19.63 -2.74
C GLU A 159 -23.82 19.20 -3.92
N LEU A 160 -23.25 18.51 -4.93
CA LEU A 160 -23.99 18.04 -6.08
C LEU A 160 -24.71 16.72 -5.82
N GLU A 161 -26.01 16.71 -6.05
CA GLU A 161 -26.81 15.48 -5.99
C GLU A 161 -26.69 14.72 -7.32
N LEU A 162 -25.71 13.83 -7.41
CA LEU A 162 -25.44 13.02 -8.58
C LEU A 162 -25.86 11.56 -8.35
N PRO A 163 -26.24 10.83 -9.42
CA PRO A 163 -26.52 9.40 -9.33
C PRO A 163 -25.34 8.60 -8.75
N ARG A 164 -25.61 7.60 -7.94
CA ARG A 164 -24.61 6.75 -7.28
C ARG A 164 -24.78 5.28 -7.66
N PRO A 165 -23.69 4.55 -7.92
CA PRO A 165 -22.34 5.03 -8.16
C PRO A 165 -22.13 5.45 -9.63
N GLU A 166 -21.22 6.38 -9.91
CA GLU A 166 -20.82 6.71 -11.29
C GLU A 166 -19.32 7.04 -11.43
N LEU A 167 -18.84 7.07 -12.69
CA LEU A 167 -17.42 7.29 -12.99
C LEU A 167 -16.87 8.59 -12.40
N LEU A 168 -17.65 9.65 -12.40
CA LEU A 168 -17.21 10.96 -11.91
C LEU A 168 -16.88 10.91 -10.43
N HIS A 169 -17.66 10.17 -9.61
CA HIS A 169 -17.35 9.96 -8.20
C HIS A 169 -15.98 9.33 -8.00
N SER A 170 -15.64 8.29 -8.77
CA SER A 170 -14.32 7.64 -8.71
C SER A 170 -13.17 8.57 -9.11
N LEU A 171 -13.37 9.40 -10.14
CA LEU A 171 -12.38 10.37 -10.57
C LEU A 171 -12.14 11.44 -9.50
N ILE A 172 -13.18 11.93 -8.87
CA ILE A 172 -13.10 12.88 -7.75
C ILE A 172 -12.40 12.25 -6.53
N LEU A 173 -12.76 11.01 -6.17
CA LEU A 173 -12.05 10.28 -5.11
C LEU A 173 -10.56 10.15 -5.41
N SER A 174 -10.20 9.86 -6.67
CA SER A 174 -8.79 9.80 -7.09
C SER A 174 -8.06 11.12 -6.87
N GLU A 175 -8.69 12.26 -7.13
CA GLU A 175 -8.11 13.58 -6.85
C GLU A 175 -8.04 13.87 -5.34
N ALA A 176 -9.07 13.50 -4.56
CA ALA A 176 -9.07 13.65 -3.10
C ALA A 176 -7.92 12.86 -2.45
N VAL A 177 -7.69 11.60 -2.87
CA VAL A 177 -6.56 10.78 -2.43
C VAL A 177 -5.20 11.45 -2.74
N LYS A 178 -5.07 12.14 -3.88
CA LYS A 178 -3.85 12.89 -4.22
C LYS A 178 -3.66 14.11 -3.31
N VAL A 179 -4.74 14.82 -2.96
CA VAL A 179 -4.68 15.98 -2.05
C VAL A 179 -4.20 15.52 -0.68
N GLU A 180 -4.78 14.48 -0.09
CA GLU A 180 -4.36 13.94 1.20
C GLU A 180 -2.88 13.53 1.18
N LYS A 181 -2.46 12.81 0.15
CA LYS A 181 -1.08 12.32 0.04
C LYS A 181 -0.05 13.45 0.01
N ASN A 182 -0.38 14.59 -0.58
CA ASN A 182 0.56 15.72 -0.76
C ASN A 182 0.44 16.78 0.34
N THR A 183 -0.72 16.88 0.99
CA THR A 183 -0.99 17.89 2.03
C THR A 183 -1.75 17.33 3.23
N PRO A 184 -1.20 16.33 3.93
CA PRO A 184 -1.94 15.54 4.92
C PRO A 184 -2.40 16.32 6.15
N LEU A 185 -1.82 17.49 6.44
CA LEU A 185 -2.23 18.34 7.57
C LEU A 185 -3.37 19.31 7.22
N GLN A 186 -3.65 19.51 5.93
CA GLN A 186 -4.61 20.50 5.44
C GLN A 186 -5.89 19.88 4.89
N PHE A 187 -5.85 18.61 4.55
CA PHE A 187 -6.98 17.84 4.03
C PHE A 187 -7.03 16.49 4.72
N ARG A 188 -8.24 15.99 5.03
CA ARG A 188 -8.46 14.68 5.63
C ARG A 188 -9.39 13.86 4.74
N ILE A 189 -8.86 12.76 4.21
CA ILE A 189 -9.65 11.84 3.39
C ILE A 189 -10.80 11.22 4.19
N ARG A 190 -10.61 11.03 5.49
CA ARG A 190 -11.62 10.50 6.39
C ARG A 190 -12.86 11.40 6.47
N ASP A 191 -12.67 12.72 6.54
CA ASP A 191 -13.79 13.68 6.59
C ASP A 191 -14.45 13.81 5.22
N PHE A 192 -13.66 13.75 4.14
CA PHE A 192 -14.19 13.68 2.79
C PHE A 192 -15.06 12.43 2.59
N MET A 193 -14.62 11.24 3.01
CA MET A 193 -15.37 9.99 2.86
C MET A 193 -16.71 9.96 3.59
N LYS A 194 -16.84 10.66 4.72
CA LYS A 194 -18.14 10.79 5.44
C LYS A 194 -19.22 11.45 4.59
N LEU A 195 -18.84 12.42 3.76
CA LEU A 195 -19.75 13.18 2.90
C LEU A 195 -19.88 12.52 1.52
N TRP A 196 -18.77 12.01 0.98
CA TRP A 196 -18.72 11.37 -0.33
C TRP A 196 -19.53 10.07 -0.37
N GLY A 197 -19.49 9.27 0.70
CA GLY A 197 -20.23 8.01 0.84
C GLY A 197 -19.50 6.79 0.28
N TRP A 198 -19.51 5.68 1.04
CA TRP A 198 -18.83 4.43 0.68
C TRP A 198 -19.53 3.67 -0.45
N ASP A 199 -20.83 3.92 -0.66
CA ASP A 199 -21.68 3.40 -1.73
C ASP A 199 -21.29 3.89 -3.13
N ASN A 200 -20.46 4.92 -3.22
CA ASN A 200 -19.91 5.42 -4.48
C ASN A 200 -18.74 4.58 -5.03
N ILE A 201 -18.19 3.64 -4.26
CA ILE A 201 -17.13 2.75 -4.73
C ILE A 201 -17.72 1.77 -5.75
N ARG A 202 -17.18 1.82 -6.98
CA ARG A 202 -17.60 0.96 -8.08
C ARG A 202 -16.77 -0.32 -8.17
N PRO A 203 -17.27 -1.38 -8.82
CA PRO A 203 -16.47 -2.57 -9.10
C PRO A 203 -15.15 -2.28 -9.82
N GLU A 204 -15.14 -1.33 -10.77
CA GLU A 204 -13.95 -0.95 -11.54
C GLU A 204 -12.87 -0.26 -10.68
N ASP A 205 -13.25 0.34 -9.55
CA ASP A 205 -12.31 0.98 -8.62
C ASP A 205 -11.40 -0.01 -7.89
N TRP A 206 -11.75 -1.30 -7.95
CA TRP A 206 -10.95 -2.42 -7.45
C TRP A 206 -9.95 -2.94 -8.47
N GLU A 207 -10.04 -2.55 -9.73
CA GLU A 207 -9.20 -3.09 -10.78
C GLU A 207 -7.78 -2.51 -10.72
N GLN A 208 -6.79 -3.42 -10.78
CA GLN A 208 -5.39 -3.09 -11.01
C GLN A 208 -5.14 -3.10 -12.50
N PHE A 209 -4.28 -2.22 -12.99
CA PHE A 209 -3.91 -2.21 -14.40
C PHE A 209 -2.39 -2.30 -14.58
N GLN A 210 -1.97 -2.78 -15.74
CA GLN A 210 -0.56 -2.80 -16.12
C GLN A 210 -0.20 -1.47 -16.77
N SER A 211 0.89 -0.84 -16.31
CA SER A 211 1.47 0.31 -17.00
C SER A 211 2.20 -0.14 -18.25
N ASP A 212 2.50 0.81 -19.15
CA ASP A 212 3.27 0.56 -20.37
C ASP A 212 4.63 -0.10 -20.10
N ASN A 213 5.19 0.10 -18.92
CA ASN A 213 6.44 -0.51 -18.46
C ASN A 213 6.25 -1.90 -17.82
N GLY A 214 5.07 -2.50 -17.89
CA GLY A 214 4.74 -3.80 -17.31
C GLY A 214 4.61 -3.83 -15.78
N ASN A 215 4.62 -2.68 -15.12
CA ASN A 215 4.40 -2.60 -13.67
C ASN A 215 2.91 -2.60 -13.34
N THR A 216 2.52 -3.35 -12.33
CA THR A 216 1.14 -3.31 -11.81
C THR A 216 0.91 -2.00 -11.07
N VAL A 217 -0.09 -1.25 -11.52
CA VAL A 217 -0.56 -0.03 -10.87
C VAL A 217 -1.69 -0.39 -9.91
N THR A 218 -1.53 0.04 -8.67
CA THR A 218 -2.52 -0.20 -7.61
C THR A 218 -3.87 0.42 -7.94
N SER A 219 -4.95 -0.28 -7.58
CA SER A 219 -6.34 0.15 -7.75
C SER A 219 -6.63 1.45 -6.97
N LEU A 220 -7.77 2.07 -7.25
CA LEU A 220 -8.22 3.25 -6.49
C LEU A 220 -8.50 2.88 -5.04
N VAL A 221 -9.11 1.72 -4.80
CA VAL A 221 -9.40 1.21 -3.45
C VAL A 221 -8.12 0.99 -2.65
N GLU A 222 -7.07 0.38 -3.24
CA GLU A 222 -5.78 0.21 -2.55
C GLU A 222 -5.16 1.55 -2.15
N LYS A 223 -5.26 2.57 -3.02
CA LYS A 223 -4.78 3.92 -2.72
C LYS A 223 -5.57 4.58 -1.60
N LEU A 224 -6.91 4.46 -1.63
CA LEU A 224 -7.79 4.96 -0.57
C LEU A 224 -7.45 4.31 0.77
N ILE A 225 -7.34 2.98 0.82
CA ILE A 225 -6.98 2.25 2.05
C ILE A 225 -5.64 2.74 2.61
N SER A 226 -4.65 2.96 1.75
CA SER A 226 -3.33 3.43 2.17
C SER A 226 -3.36 4.78 2.89
N VAL A 227 -4.09 5.76 2.33
CA VAL A 227 -4.17 7.10 2.92
C VAL A 227 -5.08 7.13 4.15
N TYR A 228 -6.21 6.42 4.09
CA TYR A 228 -7.17 6.36 5.19
C TYR A 228 -6.57 5.67 6.44
N ALA A 229 -5.91 4.52 6.26
CA ALA A 229 -5.24 3.81 7.34
C ALA A 229 -4.14 4.66 8.00
N LYS A 230 -3.42 5.47 7.21
CA LYS A 230 -2.42 6.40 7.73
C LYS A 230 -3.07 7.45 8.65
N GLU A 231 -4.22 8.01 8.26
CA GLU A 231 -4.95 8.97 9.11
C GLU A 231 -5.48 8.31 10.39
N VAL A 232 -6.09 7.11 10.29
CA VAL A 232 -6.56 6.34 11.46
C VAL A 232 -5.43 6.18 12.47
N LYS A 233 -4.24 5.80 12.01
CA LYS A 233 -3.07 5.63 12.87
C LYS A 233 -2.55 6.96 13.43
N THR A 234 -2.38 7.98 12.58
CA THR A 234 -1.76 9.26 12.98
C THR A 234 -2.63 10.02 13.97
N ASP A 235 -3.94 10.02 13.77
CA ASP A 235 -4.90 10.72 14.60
C ASP A 235 -5.37 9.87 15.79
N ASN A 236 -4.94 8.61 15.87
CA ASN A 236 -5.32 7.65 16.90
C ASN A 236 -6.84 7.56 17.09
N VAL A 237 -7.57 7.38 15.99
CA VAL A 237 -9.04 7.35 15.99
C VAL A 237 -9.57 5.98 15.64
N LYS A 238 -10.75 5.66 16.12
CA LYS A 238 -11.45 4.42 15.77
C LYS A 238 -11.82 4.43 14.27
N SER A 239 -11.52 3.36 13.57
CA SER A 239 -11.93 3.17 12.18
C SER A 239 -13.43 2.82 12.09
N PRO A 240 -14.18 3.35 11.10
CA PRO A 240 -15.58 3.00 10.90
C PRO A 240 -15.73 1.58 10.32
N ASP A 241 -16.92 1.01 10.48
CA ASP A 241 -17.19 -0.38 10.09
C ASP A 241 -17.09 -0.57 8.56
N GLU A 242 -17.48 0.43 7.78
CA GLU A 242 -17.36 0.42 6.32
C GLU A 242 -15.90 0.32 5.86
N PHE A 243 -15.00 1.08 6.51
CA PHE A 243 -13.57 0.98 6.22
C PHE A 243 -12.99 -0.38 6.64
N ASN A 244 -13.45 -0.91 7.78
CA ASN A 244 -13.03 -2.23 8.25
C ASN A 244 -13.42 -3.32 7.24
N ALA A 245 -14.66 -3.29 6.73
CA ALA A 245 -15.15 -4.19 5.70
C ALA A 245 -14.36 -4.06 4.39
N LEU A 246 -14.06 -2.82 3.98
CA LEU A 246 -13.26 -2.55 2.78
C LEU A 246 -11.85 -3.16 2.87
N VAL A 247 -11.20 -3.06 4.04
CA VAL A 247 -9.87 -3.65 4.26
C VAL A 247 -9.94 -5.18 4.24
N ASP A 248 -10.99 -5.79 4.79
CA ASP A 248 -11.15 -7.24 4.81
C ASP A 248 -11.38 -7.80 3.38
N GLU A 249 -12.18 -7.10 2.58
CA GLU A 249 -12.36 -7.43 1.17
C GLU A 249 -11.05 -7.27 0.38
N ALA A 250 -10.28 -6.20 0.64
CA ALA A 250 -9.00 -5.93 -0.01
C ALA A 250 -7.94 -7.00 0.31
N LEU A 251 -7.90 -7.53 1.54
CA LEU A 251 -7.04 -8.65 1.90
C LEU A 251 -7.30 -9.89 1.04
N THR A 252 -8.56 -10.13 0.70
CA THR A 252 -8.96 -11.27 -0.13
C THR A 252 -8.67 -11.02 -1.62
N LYS A 253 -8.97 -9.81 -2.11
CA LYS A 253 -8.81 -9.45 -3.53
C LYS A 253 -7.36 -9.20 -3.94
N PHE A 254 -6.52 -8.72 -3.01
CA PHE A 254 -5.12 -8.36 -3.26
C PHE A 254 -4.13 -9.15 -2.40
N PRO A 255 -4.10 -10.50 -2.48
CA PRO A 255 -3.26 -11.34 -1.62
C PRO A 255 -1.76 -11.08 -1.79
N ASN A 256 -1.36 -10.54 -2.93
CA ASN A 256 0.04 -10.20 -3.25
C ASN A 256 0.44 -8.79 -2.79
N ASN A 257 -0.49 -7.97 -2.32
CA ASN A 257 -0.18 -6.66 -1.78
C ASN A 257 0.38 -6.79 -0.36
N GLN A 258 1.69 -6.57 -0.23
CA GLN A 258 2.43 -6.73 1.03
C GLN A 258 2.01 -5.74 2.13
N ASN A 259 1.30 -4.66 1.78
CA ASN A 259 0.86 -3.65 2.74
C ASN A 259 -0.54 -3.91 3.32
N MET A 260 -1.39 -4.71 2.67
CA MET A 260 -2.75 -4.96 3.16
C MET A 260 -2.78 -5.57 4.58
N PRO A 261 -1.93 -6.54 4.94
CA PRO A 261 -1.86 -7.02 6.33
C PRO A 261 -1.48 -5.93 7.34
N LEU A 262 -0.64 -4.95 6.95
CA LEU A 262 -0.31 -3.81 7.81
C LEU A 262 -1.53 -2.91 8.04
N TYR A 263 -2.31 -2.63 6.99
CA TYR A 263 -3.53 -1.83 7.14
C TYR A 263 -4.57 -2.54 8.01
N LYS A 264 -4.69 -3.88 7.89
CA LYS A 264 -5.54 -4.66 8.80
C LYS A 264 -5.08 -4.56 10.26
N ALA A 265 -3.78 -4.66 10.51
CA ALA A 265 -3.23 -4.47 11.85
C ALA A 265 -3.55 -3.08 12.41
N ILE A 266 -3.46 -2.01 11.61
CA ILE A 266 -3.84 -0.65 12.01
C ILE A 266 -5.33 -0.56 12.36
N VAL A 267 -6.19 -1.17 11.56
CA VAL A 267 -7.64 -1.25 11.84
C VAL A 267 -7.88 -1.94 13.19
N LEU A 268 -7.29 -3.11 13.40
CA LEU A 268 -7.42 -3.86 14.65
C LEU A 268 -6.93 -3.07 15.86
N MET A 269 -5.79 -2.35 15.73
CA MET A 269 -5.31 -1.45 16.78
C MET A 269 -6.34 -0.36 17.11
N SER A 270 -6.93 0.26 16.09
CA SER A 270 -7.93 1.33 16.27
C SER A 270 -9.22 0.84 16.95
N LEU A 271 -9.51 -0.45 16.84
CA LEU A 271 -10.62 -1.13 17.51
C LEU A 271 -10.28 -1.66 18.91
N GLY A 272 -9.04 -1.47 19.37
CA GLY A 272 -8.56 -2.00 20.65
C GLY A 272 -8.25 -3.50 20.66
N LYS A 273 -8.28 -4.16 19.50
CA LYS A 273 -7.99 -5.60 19.31
C LYS A 273 -6.50 -5.88 19.22
N LYS A 274 -5.78 -5.58 20.31
CA LYS A 274 -4.31 -5.59 20.35
C LYS A 274 -3.71 -6.97 20.03
N ASP A 275 -4.27 -8.04 20.56
CA ASP A 275 -3.75 -9.40 20.35
C ASP A 275 -3.88 -9.83 18.87
N GLU A 276 -5.04 -9.56 18.26
CA GLU A 276 -5.25 -9.85 16.84
C GLU A 276 -4.29 -9.01 15.96
N ALA A 277 -4.09 -7.73 16.29
CA ALA A 277 -3.14 -6.87 15.59
C ALA A 277 -1.70 -7.38 15.71
N LEU A 278 -1.32 -7.84 16.91
CA LEU A 278 0.02 -8.38 17.17
C LEU A 278 0.33 -9.60 16.30
N GLU A 279 -0.63 -10.49 16.07
CA GLU A 279 -0.42 -11.65 15.19
C GLU A 279 -0.12 -11.21 13.74
N TYR A 280 -0.81 -10.17 13.22
CA TYR A 280 -0.47 -9.59 11.92
C TYR A 280 0.95 -9.00 11.90
N TYR A 281 1.37 -8.29 12.97
CA TYR A 281 2.73 -7.76 13.06
C TYR A 281 3.78 -8.86 13.15
N LYS A 282 3.54 -9.94 13.89
CA LYS A 282 4.45 -11.10 13.94
C LYS A 282 4.66 -11.68 12.55
N ASP A 283 3.58 -11.93 11.78
CA ASP A 283 3.69 -12.45 10.42
C ASP A 283 4.43 -11.46 9.48
N LEU A 284 4.17 -10.16 9.60
CA LEU A 284 4.87 -9.12 8.84
C LEU A 284 6.37 -9.07 9.18
N ILE A 285 6.74 -9.22 10.45
CA ILE A 285 8.14 -9.27 10.90
C ILE A 285 8.81 -10.53 10.34
N LEU A 286 8.15 -11.69 10.38
CA LEU A 286 8.67 -12.94 9.80
C LEU A 286 8.96 -12.78 8.30
N LYS A 287 8.08 -12.09 7.57
CA LYS A 287 8.26 -11.77 6.13
C LYS A 287 9.37 -10.75 5.88
N SER A 288 9.51 -9.77 6.78
CA SER A 288 10.40 -8.61 6.59
C SER A 288 11.09 -8.18 7.89
N PRO A 289 11.98 -9.02 8.48
CA PRO A 289 12.57 -8.80 9.80
C PRO A 289 13.50 -7.56 9.88
N SER A 290 13.94 -7.04 8.74
CA SER A 290 14.81 -5.85 8.68
C SER A 290 14.04 -4.52 8.66
N LYS A 291 12.72 -4.52 8.80
CA LYS A 291 11.91 -3.30 8.80
C LYS A 291 11.71 -2.80 10.22
N CYS A 292 12.46 -1.78 10.63
CA CYS A 292 12.46 -1.23 12.00
C CYS A 292 11.07 -0.80 12.47
N TYR A 293 10.25 -0.22 11.58
CA TYR A 293 8.91 0.25 11.94
C TYR A 293 7.96 -0.88 12.38
N LEU A 294 8.14 -2.12 11.90
CA LEU A 294 7.31 -3.26 12.33
C LEU A 294 7.58 -3.63 13.80
N TRP A 295 8.85 -3.69 14.18
CA TRP A 295 9.26 -3.93 15.56
C TRP A 295 8.81 -2.79 16.48
N ASN A 296 9.00 -1.54 16.04
CA ASN A 296 8.58 -0.36 16.79
C ASN A 296 7.07 -0.35 17.06
N GLN A 297 6.25 -0.65 16.04
CA GLN A 297 4.80 -0.66 16.20
C GLN A 297 4.30 -1.84 17.05
N SER A 298 5.01 -2.97 17.00
CA SER A 298 4.69 -4.12 17.88
C SER A 298 4.89 -3.78 19.35
N SER A 299 5.78 -2.84 19.70
CA SER A 299 5.98 -2.44 21.10
C SER A 299 4.76 -1.78 21.74
N ASP A 300 3.89 -1.14 20.93
CA ASP A 300 2.66 -0.51 21.40
C ASP A 300 1.57 -1.54 21.77
N LEU A 301 1.73 -2.79 21.31
CA LEU A 301 0.73 -3.85 21.44
C LEU A 301 0.99 -4.77 22.63
N VAL A 302 2.15 -4.71 23.25
CA VAL A 302 2.52 -5.56 24.39
C VAL A 302 2.39 -4.81 25.71
N GLU A 303 2.04 -5.51 26.78
CA GLU A 303 1.85 -4.91 28.12
C GLU A 303 3.19 -4.80 28.88
N SER A 304 4.04 -5.84 28.75
CA SER A 304 5.31 -5.91 29.48
C SER A 304 6.28 -4.80 29.08
N VAL A 305 6.72 -4.00 30.04
CA VAL A 305 7.71 -2.93 29.85
C VAL A 305 9.03 -3.50 29.32
N ASP A 306 9.47 -4.64 29.82
CA ASP A 306 10.71 -5.28 29.36
C ASP A 306 10.59 -5.72 27.90
N LEU A 307 9.44 -6.27 27.52
CA LEU A 307 9.21 -6.64 26.13
C LEU A 307 9.08 -5.42 25.20
N LYS A 308 8.52 -4.31 25.67
CA LYS A 308 8.55 -3.03 24.93
C LYS A 308 9.98 -2.58 24.66
N ILE A 309 10.83 -2.57 25.69
CA ILE A 309 12.24 -2.24 25.56
C ILE A 309 12.92 -3.19 24.57
N ALA A 310 12.68 -4.49 24.69
CA ALA A 310 13.24 -5.50 23.81
C ALA A 310 12.91 -5.28 22.33
N LEU A 311 11.62 -5.05 22.02
CA LEU A 311 11.14 -4.79 20.66
C LEU A 311 11.72 -3.48 20.09
N LEU A 312 11.83 -2.42 20.90
CA LEU A 312 12.42 -1.14 20.50
C LEU A 312 13.93 -1.23 20.30
N CYS A 313 14.66 -1.93 21.17
CA CYS A 313 16.08 -2.23 20.97
C CYS A 313 16.30 -3.01 19.67
N LYS A 314 15.44 -4.00 19.38
CA LYS A 314 15.49 -4.74 18.12
C LYS A 314 15.19 -3.85 16.93
N ALA A 315 14.17 -2.95 17.00
CA ALA A 315 13.85 -1.98 15.96
C ALA A 315 15.07 -1.13 15.56
N ILE A 316 15.78 -0.61 16.54
CA ILE A 316 17.00 0.21 16.31
C ILE A 316 18.12 -0.65 15.70
N SER A 317 18.29 -1.90 16.15
CA SER A 317 19.38 -2.77 15.70
C SER A 317 19.26 -3.27 14.26
N VAL A 318 18.05 -3.39 13.72
CA VAL A 318 17.83 -3.93 12.36
C VAL A 318 18.03 -2.91 11.25
N GLU A 319 18.04 -1.62 11.57
CA GLU A 319 18.22 -0.54 10.61
C GLU A 319 19.56 0.20 10.89
N ARG A 320 20.25 0.58 9.83
CA ARG A 320 21.53 1.29 9.90
C ARG A 320 21.42 2.76 9.57
N ASP A 321 20.36 3.12 8.86
CA ASP A 321 20.13 4.51 8.48
C ASP A 321 19.38 5.21 9.61
N GLU A 322 20.08 6.12 10.28
CA GLU A 322 19.57 6.88 11.42
C GLU A 322 18.31 7.69 11.08
N SER A 323 18.10 8.03 9.79
CA SER A 323 16.90 8.76 9.35
C SER A 323 15.59 7.99 9.57
N PHE A 324 15.66 6.65 9.61
CA PHE A 324 14.49 5.79 9.81
C PHE A 324 14.24 5.38 11.26
N ILE A 325 15.23 5.54 12.16
CA ILE A 325 15.13 5.06 13.54
C ILE A 325 14.90 6.16 14.57
N GLY A 326 14.82 7.42 14.16
CA GLY A 326 14.58 8.53 15.09
C GLY A 326 13.36 8.34 15.97
N GLY A 327 12.22 7.91 15.40
CA GLY A 327 11.02 7.57 16.17
C GLY A 327 11.21 6.39 17.13
N CYS A 328 11.99 5.36 16.73
CA CYS A 328 12.31 4.23 17.60
C CYS A 328 13.12 4.68 18.83
N ARG A 329 14.08 5.60 18.64
CA ARG A 329 14.89 6.15 19.75
C ARG A 329 14.03 6.95 20.73
N LEU A 330 13.13 7.81 20.22
CA LEU A 330 12.20 8.56 21.09
C LEU A 330 11.28 7.63 21.89
N ASN A 331 10.72 6.62 21.24
CA ASN A 331 9.87 5.64 21.91
C ASN A 331 10.65 4.81 22.96
N LEU A 332 11.88 4.39 22.64
CA LEU A 332 12.73 3.71 23.61
C LEU A 332 13.07 4.60 24.80
N ALA A 333 13.41 5.87 24.56
CA ALA A 333 13.72 6.81 25.63
C ALA A 333 12.52 7.00 26.58
N LYS A 334 11.28 7.12 26.07
CA LYS A 334 10.08 7.18 26.91
C LYS A 334 9.95 5.97 27.82
N VAL A 335 10.03 4.76 27.24
CA VAL A 335 9.86 3.51 28.01
C VAL A 335 10.99 3.34 29.03
N LEU A 336 12.21 3.78 28.72
CA LEU A 336 13.33 3.74 29.66
C LEU A 336 13.15 4.73 30.82
N ILE A 337 12.58 5.92 30.57
CA ILE A 337 12.23 6.89 31.63
C ILE A 337 11.18 6.28 32.55
N ASP A 338 10.10 5.72 31.99
CA ASP A 338 9.04 5.05 32.77
C ASP A 338 9.60 3.93 33.65
N LYS A 339 10.66 3.26 33.20
CA LYS A 339 11.36 2.22 33.97
C LYS A 339 12.42 2.77 34.95
N GLY A 340 12.68 4.07 34.95
CA GLY A 340 13.70 4.70 35.78
C GLY A 340 15.14 4.59 35.26
N MET A 341 15.35 4.13 34.01
CA MET A 341 16.65 3.96 33.37
C MET A 341 17.10 5.26 32.66
N LEU A 342 17.27 6.32 33.44
CA LEU A 342 17.46 7.69 32.90
C LEU A 342 18.76 7.87 32.12
N THR A 343 19.86 7.22 32.52
CA THR A 343 21.16 7.29 31.82
C THR A 343 21.09 6.66 30.43
N ASN A 344 20.36 5.55 30.29
CA ASN A 344 20.11 4.87 29.03
C ASN A 344 19.15 5.67 28.12
N ALA A 345 18.09 6.27 28.71
CA ALA A 345 17.19 7.14 27.99
C ALA A 345 17.94 8.36 27.41
N LYS A 346 18.80 8.98 28.22
CA LYS A 346 19.63 10.11 27.81
C LYS A 346 20.52 9.78 26.61
N TYR A 347 21.10 8.57 26.58
CA TYR A 347 21.90 8.09 25.44
C TYR A 347 21.09 8.09 24.12
N GLU A 348 19.86 7.57 24.13
CA GLU A 348 19.01 7.56 22.93
C GLU A 348 18.64 8.96 22.46
N LEU A 349 18.34 9.87 23.39
CA LEU A 349 18.03 11.25 23.08
C LEU A 349 19.24 11.99 22.52
N ASP A 350 20.45 11.76 23.06
CA ASP A 350 21.67 12.37 22.54
C ASP A 350 22.02 11.85 21.14
N LYS A 351 21.80 10.55 20.86
CA LYS A 351 21.93 10.00 19.50
C LYS A 351 20.94 10.62 18.53
N TYR A 352 19.66 10.76 18.95
CA TYR A 352 18.63 11.41 18.13
C TYR A 352 19.03 12.85 17.82
N ARG A 353 19.36 13.66 18.85
CA ARG A 353 19.75 15.06 18.71
C ARG A 353 20.95 15.22 17.79
N GLY A 354 22.04 14.48 18.05
CA GLY A 354 23.27 14.59 17.28
C GLY A 354 23.07 14.28 15.80
N PHE A 355 22.21 13.31 15.45
CA PHE A 355 21.87 13.04 14.07
C PHE A 355 21.08 14.20 13.43
N TYR A 356 20.03 14.71 14.09
CA TYR A 356 19.21 15.80 13.57
C TYR A 356 20.00 17.09 13.38
N GLU A 357 20.87 17.44 14.33
CA GLU A 357 21.79 18.60 14.23
C GLU A 357 22.76 18.45 13.06
N THR A 358 23.32 17.24 12.87
CA THR A 358 24.23 16.95 11.74
C THR A 358 23.55 17.10 10.38
N GLN A 359 22.24 16.78 10.30
CA GLN A 359 21.45 16.94 9.07
C GLN A 359 20.89 18.36 8.90
N GLY A 360 21.05 19.25 9.87
CA GLY A 360 20.42 20.58 9.89
C GLY A 360 18.89 20.54 10.04
N TRP A 361 18.35 19.47 10.61
CA TRP A 361 16.91 19.30 10.82
C TRP A 361 16.48 19.86 12.17
N GLY A 362 15.29 20.46 12.21
CA GLY A 362 14.68 20.90 13.47
C GLY A 362 14.28 19.72 14.36
N LEU A 363 14.53 19.86 15.67
CA LEU A 363 14.09 18.88 16.67
C LEU A 363 12.56 18.93 16.79
N LYS A 364 11.94 17.75 16.87
CA LYS A 364 10.48 17.65 17.07
C LYS A 364 10.10 18.07 18.49
N GLN A 365 8.89 18.60 18.68
CA GLN A 365 8.36 18.94 19.99
C GLN A 365 8.39 17.73 20.94
N GLU A 366 8.07 16.54 20.43
CA GLU A 366 8.14 15.30 21.18
C GLU A 366 9.51 15.04 21.84
N TYR A 367 10.62 15.38 21.16
CA TYR A 367 11.96 15.29 21.75
C TYR A 367 12.08 16.22 22.98
N ASN A 368 11.60 17.48 22.86
CA ASN A 368 11.66 18.46 23.93
C ASN A 368 10.83 17.99 25.14
N ASP A 369 9.65 17.42 24.89
CA ASP A 369 8.75 16.91 25.94
C ASP A 369 9.38 15.73 26.71
N ILE A 370 10.18 14.89 26.02
CA ILE A 370 10.84 13.73 26.63
C ILE A 370 12.10 14.19 27.38
N VAL A 371 12.95 15.02 26.79
CA VAL A 371 14.22 15.44 27.41
C VAL A 371 14.02 16.23 28.69
N ASN A 372 12.91 17.00 28.80
CA ASN A 372 12.54 17.75 30.00
C ASN A 372 12.18 16.87 31.20
N GLN A 373 11.95 15.56 30.99
CA GLN A 373 11.67 14.60 32.05
C GLN A 373 12.95 14.02 32.68
N ILE A 374 14.12 14.32 32.10
CA ILE A 374 15.41 13.83 32.57
C ILE A 374 16.13 14.97 33.30
N PRO A 375 16.67 14.76 34.53
CA PRO A 375 17.49 15.75 35.20
C PRO A 375 18.67 16.21 34.35
N GLN A 376 18.99 17.51 34.37
CA GLN A 376 20.01 18.11 33.48
C GLN A 376 21.42 17.55 33.70
N ASP A 377 21.72 17.09 34.91
CA ASP A 377 23.01 16.50 35.32
C ASP A 377 23.15 15.02 34.96
N THR A 378 22.10 14.39 34.39
CA THR A 378 22.13 12.98 33.99
C THR A 378 23.18 12.74 32.90
N GLN A 379 24.13 11.87 33.19
CA GLN A 379 25.14 11.44 32.21
C GLN A 379 24.59 10.29 31.37
N ALA A 380 24.86 10.33 30.05
CA ALA A 380 24.45 9.24 29.14
C ALA A 380 25.33 7.99 29.34
N GLU A 381 24.70 6.83 29.41
CA GLU A 381 25.40 5.53 29.41
C GLU A 381 25.22 4.83 28.08
N ASP A 382 26.31 4.24 27.54
CA ASP A 382 26.27 3.51 26.26
C ASP A 382 25.34 2.28 26.33
N ASN A 383 24.37 2.24 25.43
CA ASN A 383 23.30 1.22 25.42
C ASN A 383 23.70 -0.12 24.77
N ARG A 384 24.98 -0.39 24.44
CA ARG A 384 25.38 -1.68 23.84
C ARG A 384 25.03 -2.85 24.73
N LYS A 385 25.29 -2.75 26.05
CA LYS A 385 24.91 -3.80 27.00
C LYS A 385 23.40 -3.99 27.09
N LEU A 386 22.66 -2.89 27.09
CA LEU A 386 21.20 -2.91 27.06
C LEU A 386 20.68 -3.65 25.83
N TYR A 387 21.22 -3.36 24.66
CA TYR A 387 20.84 -4.04 23.43
C TYR A 387 21.17 -5.53 23.46
N ASP A 388 22.35 -5.90 23.94
CA ASP A 388 22.78 -7.30 24.06
C ASP A 388 21.87 -8.10 25.00
N GLU A 389 21.35 -7.48 26.05
CA GLU A 389 20.42 -8.10 27.02
C GLU A 389 19.00 -8.25 26.47
N TYR A 390 18.46 -7.20 25.83
CA TYR A 390 17.05 -7.14 25.48
C TYR A 390 16.72 -7.69 24.08
N ILE A 391 17.62 -7.58 23.08
CA ILE A 391 17.37 -8.09 21.73
C ILE A 391 17.00 -9.58 21.70
N PRO A 392 17.67 -10.49 22.46
CA PRO A 392 17.27 -11.90 22.49
C PRO A 392 15.84 -12.14 22.94
N GLN A 393 15.31 -11.31 23.84
CA GLN A 393 13.93 -11.43 24.33
C GLN A 393 12.92 -11.09 23.23
N ALA A 394 13.18 -10.03 22.45
CA ALA A 394 12.34 -9.68 21.28
C ALA A 394 12.37 -10.79 20.22
N GLU A 395 13.54 -11.35 19.96
CA GLU A 395 13.71 -12.45 19.02
C GLU A 395 12.97 -13.71 19.48
N GLU A 396 13.09 -14.07 20.74
CA GLU A 396 12.36 -15.22 21.31
C GLU A 396 10.85 -15.00 21.21
N PHE A 397 10.37 -13.81 21.55
CA PHE A 397 8.94 -13.50 21.48
C PHE A 397 8.36 -13.63 20.06
N ILE A 398 9.06 -13.14 19.05
CA ILE A 398 8.57 -13.18 17.65
C ILE A 398 8.81 -14.55 17.01
N TYR A 399 9.99 -15.17 17.22
CA TYR A 399 10.36 -16.40 16.53
C TYR A 399 10.01 -17.67 17.31
N SER A 400 9.41 -17.58 18.52
CA SER A 400 9.00 -18.75 19.33
C SER A 400 8.05 -19.68 18.57
N VAL A 401 7.20 -19.14 17.73
CA VAL A 401 6.22 -19.88 16.91
C VAL A 401 6.88 -20.79 15.85
N LEU A 402 8.15 -20.56 15.52
CA LEU A 402 8.87 -21.33 14.52
C LEU A 402 9.69 -22.45 15.17
N PRO A 403 9.67 -23.67 14.59
CA PRO A 403 10.50 -24.77 15.10
C PRO A 403 11.98 -24.45 14.90
N SER A 404 12.77 -24.72 15.95
CA SER A 404 14.23 -24.68 15.88
C SER A 404 14.74 -25.95 15.22
N GLN A 405 15.77 -25.83 14.38
CA GLN A 405 16.48 -26.97 13.81
C GLN A 405 17.98 -26.74 13.79
N LEU A 406 18.74 -27.85 13.92
CA LEU A 406 20.19 -27.80 13.87
C LEU A 406 20.67 -27.58 12.43
N ALA A 407 21.66 -26.73 12.26
CA ALA A 407 22.34 -26.49 11.00
C ALA A 407 23.86 -26.46 11.18
N ILE A 408 24.60 -26.88 10.15
CA ILE A 408 26.06 -26.83 10.14
C ILE A 408 26.52 -25.99 8.95
N LYS A 409 27.43 -25.05 9.17
CA LYS A 409 28.08 -24.31 8.09
C LYS A 409 28.97 -25.25 7.29
N ILE A 410 28.71 -25.38 5.99
CA ILE A 410 29.46 -26.25 5.08
C ILE A 410 30.32 -25.50 4.07
N ASP A 411 29.89 -24.32 3.64
CA ASP A 411 30.66 -23.50 2.70
C ASP A 411 30.27 -22.02 2.80
N ASP A 412 31.06 -21.15 2.19
CA ASP A 412 30.75 -19.75 2.00
C ASP A 412 31.16 -19.25 0.61
N LYS A 413 30.39 -18.31 0.08
CA LYS A 413 30.58 -17.71 -1.24
C LYS A 413 30.43 -16.22 -1.18
N LEU A 414 31.21 -15.51 -2.00
CA LEU A 414 31.00 -14.09 -2.27
C LEU A 414 30.02 -13.94 -3.44
N ILE A 415 28.91 -13.29 -3.21
CA ILE A 415 27.84 -13.07 -4.19
C ILE A 415 27.77 -11.59 -4.54
N ASP A 416 27.64 -11.27 -5.82
CA ASP A 416 27.44 -9.90 -6.26
C ASP A 416 26.10 -9.33 -5.77
N ASP A 417 26.10 -8.11 -5.25
CA ASP A 417 24.89 -7.45 -4.77
C ASP A 417 24.15 -6.82 -5.95
N ARG A 418 23.07 -7.47 -6.38
CA ARG A 418 22.26 -7.00 -7.53
C ARG A 418 21.75 -5.56 -7.37
N ASN A 419 21.55 -5.10 -6.14
CA ASN A 419 21.06 -3.75 -5.85
C ASN A 419 22.19 -2.72 -5.73
N ARG A 420 23.46 -3.16 -5.71
CA ARG A 420 24.64 -2.31 -5.57
C ARG A 420 25.78 -2.83 -6.45
N PRO A 421 25.80 -2.48 -7.74
CA PRO A 421 26.82 -2.95 -8.68
C PRO A 421 28.24 -2.74 -8.13
N GLY A 422 29.09 -3.76 -8.29
CA GLY A 422 30.47 -3.75 -7.80
C GLY A 422 30.66 -4.08 -6.31
N ARG A 423 29.58 -4.28 -5.55
CA ARG A 423 29.65 -4.77 -4.16
C ARG A 423 29.33 -6.25 -4.07
N LYS A 424 30.06 -6.94 -3.19
CA LYS A 424 29.84 -8.37 -2.88
C LYS A 424 29.45 -8.53 -1.42
N PHE A 425 28.67 -9.56 -1.14
CA PHE A 425 28.37 -9.97 0.23
C PHE A 425 28.63 -11.47 0.42
N THR A 426 28.94 -11.84 1.66
CA THR A 426 29.12 -13.25 2.02
C THR A 426 27.76 -13.94 2.12
N GLN A 427 27.65 -15.12 1.52
CA GLN A 427 26.54 -16.06 1.68
C GLN A 427 27.09 -17.36 2.23
N TRP A 428 26.51 -17.87 3.32
CA TRP A 428 26.83 -19.19 3.84
C TRP A 428 25.88 -20.24 3.29
N GLU A 429 26.38 -21.44 3.09
CA GLU A 429 25.62 -22.64 2.89
C GLU A 429 25.58 -23.40 4.23
N LEU A 430 24.38 -23.64 4.73
CA LEU A 430 24.10 -24.33 5.99
C LEU A 430 23.39 -25.64 5.68
N ARG A 431 23.98 -26.78 6.07
CA ARG A 431 23.32 -28.08 5.97
C ARG A 431 22.44 -28.30 7.18
N THR A 432 21.18 -28.64 6.94
CA THR A 432 20.20 -29.12 7.94
C THR A 432 19.87 -30.60 7.65
N LYS A 433 19.08 -31.21 8.51
CA LYS A 433 18.55 -32.56 8.27
C LYS A 433 17.79 -32.64 6.92
N ASN A 434 17.06 -31.59 6.56
CA ASN A 434 16.14 -31.56 5.43
C ASN A 434 16.77 -30.99 4.12
N GLY A 435 18.04 -30.63 4.12
CA GLY A 435 18.70 -30.09 2.92
C GLY A 435 19.63 -28.91 3.24
N ILE A 436 20.01 -28.18 2.19
CA ILE A 436 20.89 -27.02 2.29
C ILE A 436 20.06 -25.74 2.28
N VAL A 437 20.25 -24.90 3.29
CA VAL A 437 19.68 -23.55 3.36
C VAL A 437 20.79 -22.51 3.19
N ARG A 438 20.42 -21.32 2.67
CA ARG A 438 21.39 -20.27 2.37
C ARG A 438 21.17 -19.06 3.26
N LEU A 439 22.20 -18.67 4.01
CA LEU A 439 22.22 -17.46 4.84
C LEU A 439 22.95 -16.35 4.13
N LYS A 440 22.23 -15.31 3.67
CA LYS A 440 22.81 -14.13 3.06
C LYS A 440 23.22 -13.11 4.14
N LYS A 441 24.42 -12.51 3.97
CA LYS A 441 24.89 -11.44 4.86
C LYS A 441 24.88 -11.86 6.35
N PRO A 442 25.64 -12.91 6.78
CA PRO A 442 25.64 -13.41 8.15
C PRO A 442 25.87 -12.33 9.21
N ASN A 443 26.65 -11.31 8.88
CA ASN A 443 26.91 -10.16 9.75
C ASN A 443 25.66 -9.36 10.15
N LYS A 444 24.55 -9.50 9.43
CA LYS A 444 23.24 -8.92 9.83
C LYS A 444 22.63 -9.63 11.03
N PHE A 445 23.08 -10.84 11.31
CA PHE A 445 22.68 -11.66 12.47
C PHE A 445 23.71 -11.61 13.58
N GLY A 446 24.62 -10.63 13.57
CA GLY A 446 25.69 -10.54 14.57
C GLY A 446 26.81 -11.58 14.41
N LEU A 447 26.80 -12.35 13.32
CA LEU A 447 27.77 -13.42 13.11
C LEU A 447 29.03 -12.93 12.39
N ASN A 448 30.20 -13.46 12.79
CA ASN A 448 31.45 -13.16 12.11
C ASN A 448 31.52 -13.92 10.77
N ASN A 449 31.71 -13.21 9.68
CA ASN A 449 31.85 -13.80 8.33
C ASN A 449 32.97 -14.85 8.20
N ARG A 450 33.95 -14.84 9.11
CA ARG A 450 35.10 -15.76 9.11
C ARG A 450 34.89 -17.05 9.93
N MET A 451 33.66 -17.30 10.41
CA MET A 451 33.36 -18.55 11.14
C MET A 451 33.70 -19.77 10.26
N ARG A 452 34.33 -20.77 10.89
CA ARG A 452 34.83 -21.96 10.17
C ARG A 452 33.69 -22.88 9.70
N ASN A 453 33.93 -23.62 8.62
CA ASN A 453 33.06 -24.73 8.27
C ASN A 453 33.06 -25.79 9.39
N GLY A 454 31.91 -26.43 9.61
CA GLY A 454 31.71 -27.31 10.74
C GLY A 454 31.16 -26.59 11.99
N THR A 455 31.05 -25.27 12.00
CA THR A 455 30.37 -24.55 13.08
C THR A 455 28.88 -24.86 13.06
N ILE A 456 28.30 -25.08 14.25
CA ILE A 456 26.96 -25.57 14.46
C ILE A 456 26.07 -24.44 14.98
N PHE A 457 24.86 -24.39 14.43
CA PHE A 457 23.89 -23.36 14.73
C PHE A 457 22.52 -23.96 15.01
N ASP A 458 21.77 -23.35 15.88
CA ASP A 458 20.33 -23.46 15.93
C ASP A 458 19.74 -22.39 15.00
N ILE A 459 18.86 -22.79 14.10
CA ILE A 459 18.24 -21.88 13.12
C ILE A 459 16.72 -22.03 13.16
N LYS A 460 16.03 -20.94 12.85
CA LYS A 460 14.60 -20.95 12.58
C LYS A 460 14.34 -20.46 11.14
N LEU A 461 13.48 -21.18 10.43
CA LEU A 461 13.16 -20.89 9.03
C LEU A 461 11.73 -20.38 8.90
N TYR A 462 11.55 -19.39 8.03
CA TYR A 462 10.26 -18.96 7.55
C TYR A 462 10.30 -18.94 6.01
N ASN A 463 9.43 -19.73 5.37
CA ASN A 463 9.41 -19.90 3.91
C ASN A 463 10.82 -20.19 3.34
N GLU A 464 11.48 -21.21 3.88
CA GLU A 464 12.84 -21.66 3.50
C GLU A 464 13.96 -20.62 3.72
N ARG A 465 13.67 -19.48 4.32
CA ARG A 465 14.65 -18.42 4.61
C ARG A 465 15.03 -18.47 6.09
N VAL A 466 16.32 -18.37 6.39
CA VAL A 466 16.79 -18.21 7.75
C VAL A 466 16.36 -16.83 8.26
N VAL A 467 15.51 -16.81 9.29
CA VAL A 467 15.05 -15.58 9.95
C VAL A 467 15.70 -15.37 11.31
N TRP A 468 16.19 -16.45 11.93
CA TRP A 468 16.92 -16.44 13.18
C TRP A 468 18.02 -17.48 13.17
N ILE A 469 19.17 -17.18 13.77
CA ILE A 469 20.32 -18.06 13.89
C ILE A 469 21.14 -17.71 15.14
N LYS A 470 21.51 -18.71 15.90
CA LYS A 470 22.36 -18.61 17.07
C LYS A 470 23.38 -19.76 17.07
N SER A 471 24.57 -19.54 17.61
CA SER A 471 25.51 -20.64 17.85
C SER A 471 24.86 -21.69 18.77
N SER A 472 24.88 -22.93 18.33
CA SER A 472 24.26 -24.03 19.11
C SER A 472 25.19 -24.54 20.16
N GLU A 473 24.65 -24.81 21.37
CA GLU A 473 25.29 -25.51 22.45
C GLU A 473 25.01 -27.02 22.41
N GLN A 474 24.13 -27.46 21.47
CA GLN A 474 23.77 -28.86 21.34
C GLN A 474 24.97 -29.73 20.95
N ASN A 475 25.05 -30.93 21.49
CA ASN A 475 26.04 -31.89 21.03
C ASN A 475 25.63 -32.43 19.65
N PRO A 476 26.38 -32.13 18.58
CA PRO A 476 26.03 -32.54 17.22
C PRO A 476 26.02 -34.04 17.03
N LEU A 477 26.71 -34.79 17.88
CA LEU A 477 26.79 -36.28 17.82
C LEU A 477 25.46 -36.96 18.18
N GLN A 478 24.49 -36.25 18.73
CA GLN A 478 23.13 -36.77 18.95
C GLN A 478 22.31 -36.82 17.63
N GLN A 479 22.83 -36.22 16.57
CA GLN A 479 22.17 -36.21 15.28
C GLN A 479 22.70 -37.34 14.39
N ASN A 480 21.84 -38.19 13.89
CA ASN A 480 22.21 -39.34 13.06
C ASN A 480 22.81 -38.98 11.66
N TRP A 481 22.76 -37.71 11.27
CA TRP A 481 23.30 -37.20 10.02
C TRP A 481 24.62 -36.43 10.18
N ILE A 482 25.16 -36.35 11.40
CA ILE A 482 26.44 -35.72 11.74
C ILE A 482 27.29 -36.74 12.49
N LYS A 483 28.56 -36.81 12.15
CA LYS A 483 29.54 -37.56 12.93
C LYS A 483 30.87 -36.83 13.04
N LYS A 484 31.58 -37.04 14.14
CA LYS A 484 32.99 -36.70 14.31
C LYS A 484 33.79 -37.98 14.22
N GLN A 485 34.89 -37.93 13.54
CA GLN A 485 35.78 -39.05 13.32
C GLN A 485 37.22 -38.62 13.45
N GLU A 486 38.03 -39.49 14.04
CA GLU A 486 39.48 -39.31 14.11
C GLU A 486 40.16 -40.47 13.39
N GLY A 487 41.29 -40.24 12.76
CA GLY A 487 42.04 -41.25 12.07
C GLY A 487 43.13 -40.70 11.15
N ILE A 488 43.87 -41.61 10.58
CA ILE A 488 44.99 -41.31 9.71
C ILE A 488 44.52 -41.13 8.27
N VAL A 489 44.85 -39.97 7.69
CA VAL A 489 44.54 -39.66 6.31
C VAL A 489 45.51 -40.38 5.37
N ARG A 490 44.97 -41.06 4.33
CA ARG A 490 45.74 -41.60 3.22
C ARG A 490 45.30 -40.86 1.97
N LEU A 491 46.22 -40.06 1.41
CA LEU A 491 45.95 -39.27 0.23
C LEU A 491 45.86 -40.16 -1.00
N ARG A 492 44.89 -39.89 -1.85
CA ARG A 492 44.65 -40.55 -3.13
C ARG A 492 44.42 -39.47 -4.19
N VAL A 493 44.70 -39.82 -5.44
CA VAL A 493 44.46 -38.95 -6.59
C VAL A 493 43.43 -39.61 -7.50
N ASP A 494 42.41 -38.91 -7.92
CA ASP A 494 41.41 -39.41 -8.86
C ASP A 494 41.90 -39.31 -10.31
N ARG A 495 41.09 -39.81 -11.26
CA ARG A 495 41.40 -39.82 -12.70
C ARG A 495 41.57 -38.42 -13.29
N ASN A 496 41.07 -37.38 -12.60
CA ASN A 496 41.14 -35.98 -13.01
C ASN A 496 42.28 -35.23 -12.32
N GLY A 497 43.14 -35.90 -11.56
CA GLY A 497 44.25 -35.33 -10.85
C GLY A 497 43.89 -34.67 -9.51
N LYS A 498 42.64 -34.81 -9.01
CA LYS A 498 42.22 -34.21 -7.73
C LYS A 498 42.60 -35.11 -6.55
N THR A 499 43.20 -34.51 -5.55
CA THR A 499 43.54 -35.19 -4.30
C THR A 499 42.31 -35.37 -3.44
N TYR A 500 42.13 -36.58 -2.90
CA TYR A 500 41.08 -36.91 -1.93
C TYR A 500 41.57 -37.92 -0.90
N ALA A 501 40.81 -38.11 0.15
CA ALA A 501 41.04 -39.18 1.12
C ALA A 501 39.71 -39.86 1.51
N ILE A 502 39.77 -41.09 1.96
CA ILE A 502 38.63 -41.78 2.56
C ILE A 502 39.04 -42.19 3.98
N LEU A 503 38.29 -41.68 4.96
CA LEU A 503 38.47 -42.01 6.35
C LEU A 503 37.23 -42.79 6.83
N ASP A 504 37.33 -44.10 7.01
CA ASP A 504 36.22 -44.97 7.44
C ASP A 504 34.89 -44.62 6.73
N LYS A 505 34.85 -44.89 5.42
CA LYS A 505 33.70 -44.61 4.54
C LYS A 505 33.30 -43.11 4.41
N THR A 506 34.11 -42.17 4.92
CA THR A 506 33.88 -40.75 4.79
C THR A 506 34.82 -40.15 3.76
N TYR A 507 34.24 -39.51 2.72
CA TYR A 507 34.98 -38.81 1.72
C TYR A 507 35.51 -37.48 2.26
N VAL A 508 36.80 -37.21 2.05
CA VAL A 508 37.48 -35.94 2.39
C VAL A 508 37.98 -35.35 1.09
N GLY A 509 37.39 -34.24 0.69
CA GLY A 509 37.72 -33.57 -0.57
C GLY A 509 39.00 -32.75 -0.51
N GLU A 510 39.58 -32.49 -1.71
CA GLU A 510 40.85 -31.78 -1.90
C GLU A 510 40.94 -30.45 -1.12
N LYS A 511 39.86 -29.70 -1.06
CA LYS A 511 39.79 -28.37 -0.40
C LYS A 511 40.17 -28.45 1.10
N LEU A 512 39.84 -29.56 1.75
CA LEU A 512 40.14 -29.81 3.15
C LEU A 512 41.55 -30.37 3.36
N LEU A 513 42.15 -30.95 2.33
CA LEU A 513 43.43 -31.65 2.39
C LEU A 513 44.65 -30.76 2.05
N ARG A 514 44.46 -29.50 1.69
CA ARG A 514 45.54 -28.58 1.22
C ARG A 514 46.73 -28.53 2.14
N ASP A 515 46.49 -28.57 3.45
CA ASP A 515 47.57 -28.47 4.46
C ASP A 515 47.77 -29.79 5.24
N VAL A 516 47.24 -30.92 4.74
CA VAL A 516 47.29 -32.23 5.40
C VAL A 516 48.28 -33.12 4.66
N ALA A 517 49.27 -33.65 5.39
CA ALA A 517 50.22 -34.58 4.84
C ALA A 517 49.67 -36.02 4.80
N ASP A 518 50.17 -36.83 3.84
CA ASP A 518 49.87 -38.26 3.85
C ASP A 518 50.36 -38.91 5.12
N GLY A 519 49.54 -39.78 5.73
CA GLY A 519 49.83 -40.40 6.99
C GLY A 519 49.55 -39.55 8.25
N GLN A 520 49.03 -38.30 8.09
CA GLN A 520 48.72 -37.44 9.22
C GLN A 520 47.45 -37.85 9.95
N ASN A 521 47.52 -37.84 11.32
CA ASN A 521 46.33 -38.04 12.14
C ASN A 521 45.48 -36.75 12.19
N VAL A 522 44.19 -36.91 11.97
CA VAL A 522 43.24 -35.79 11.86
C VAL A 522 41.93 -36.09 12.55
N LYS A 523 41.23 -35.06 12.93
CA LYS A 523 39.86 -35.08 13.37
C LYS A 523 38.97 -34.39 12.31
N ILE A 524 37.93 -35.08 11.86
CA ILE A 524 36.99 -34.55 10.87
C ILE A 524 35.59 -34.44 11.47
N VAL A 525 34.84 -33.47 10.98
CA VAL A 525 33.37 -33.42 11.10
C VAL A 525 32.80 -33.79 9.75
N ALA A 526 31.90 -34.74 9.72
CA ALA A 526 31.28 -35.22 8.49
C ALA A 526 29.76 -35.20 8.59
N ILE A 527 29.11 -35.04 7.46
CA ILE A 527 27.66 -35.04 7.29
C ILE A 527 27.25 -36.16 6.32
N SER A 528 26.06 -36.71 6.55
CA SER A 528 25.42 -37.62 5.61
C SER A 528 24.85 -36.84 4.44
N GLN A 529 25.13 -37.27 3.19
CA GLN A 529 24.51 -36.79 1.98
C GLN A 529 23.14 -37.45 1.77
N GLU A 530 22.36 -36.94 0.81
CA GLU A 530 21.03 -37.48 0.45
C GLU A 530 21.09 -38.94 -0.03
N ASP A 531 22.21 -39.33 -0.63
CA ASP A 531 22.49 -40.69 -1.12
C ASP A 531 23.07 -41.60 -0.05
N GLY A 532 23.08 -41.17 1.22
CA GLY A 532 23.61 -41.94 2.37
C GLY A 532 25.14 -41.93 2.48
N ARG A 533 25.87 -41.33 1.55
CA ARG A 533 27.34 -41.20 1.63
C ARG A 533 27.72 -40.14 2.66
N TRP A 534 28.89 -40.33 3.31
CA TRP A 534 29.44 -39.37 4.27
C TRP A 534 30.51 -38.48 3.63
N SER A 535 30.42 -37.19 3.84
CA SER A 535 31.40 -36.22 3.35
C SER A 535 31.91 -35.37 4.50
N ALA A 536 33.21 -35.24 4.62
CA ALA A 536 33.83 -34.32 5.57
C ALA A 536 33.55 -32.86 5.18
N ILE A 537 33.26 -32.03 6.16
CA ILE A 537 33.00 -30.56 6.00
C ILE A 537 34.03 -29.71 6.74
N SER A 538 34.75 -30.31 7.70
CA SER A 538 35.90 -29.68 8.36
C SER A 538 36.94 -30.73 8.73
N ILE A 539 38.19 -30.28 8.84
CA ILE A 539 39.32 -31.09 9.27
C ILE A 539 40.19 -30.29 10.22
N ALA A 540 40.68 -30.92 11.25
CA ALA A 540 41.66 -30.41 12.19
C ALA A 540 42.79 -31.41 12.33
N LYS A 541 44.03 -30.97 12.37
CA LYS A 541 45.22 -31.79 12.68
C LYS A 541 45.22 -32.12 14.17
N LEU A 542 45.51 -33.35 14.54
CA LEU A 542 45.67 -33.83 15.90
C LEU A 542 47.13 -33.80 16.28
#